data_5d71f27e882c0e655b57220f23f26487
#
_entry.id   5d71f27e882c0e655b57220f23f26487
#
_cell.length_a   1.000
_cell.length_b   1.000
_cell.length_c   1.000
_cell.angle_alpha   90.00
_cell.angle_beta   90.00
_cell.angle_gamma   90.00
#
_symmetry.space_group_name_H-M   'P 1'
#
loop_
_entity.id
_entity.type
_entity.pdbx_description
1 polymer ?
#
loop_
_entity_poly.entity_id
_entity_poly.type
_entity_poly.pdbx_seq_one_letter_code
_entity_poly.pdbx_strand_id
1 'polypeptide(L)'
;DWLGPDDLALKVEELRQLTKNKVPIQLKLGASKVYDDVRMAAKCDPDAIFLDSMEGSTAAGPHIAAANTGIPGIAAVREARRALDDVGKSGEISLVFAGGIRDGADMAKALALGADAIAIGTAGLVALNCNKDIPEADYEKEMGVEAGYCYHCHTGRCPVGVATQDPVLRSRLDPTEAADRVYNLLSTMTLECQMLARACGKTNIHSLEPEDLAALTMESSAMAKVPLAGTDLTVGVDNYHSL
;
A
#
# COMPACT_ATOMS: atom_id res chain seq x y z
N ASP A 1 16.17 -8.33 18.39
CA ASP A 1 16.25 -9.27 18.29
C ASP A 1 16.35 -10.18 17.05
N TRP A 2 16.14 -9.70 15.83
CA TRP A 2 16.45 -10.44 14.61
C TRP A 2 17.69 -9.84 13.95
N LEU A 3 18.65 -10.70 13.65
CA LEU A 3 19.90 -10.30 13.01
C LEU A 3 19.94 -10.62 11.52
N GLY A 4 18.98 -11.44 11.04
CA GLY A 4 18.94 -11.84 9.66
C GLY A 4 17.70 -12.65 9.27
N PRO A 5 17.63 -13.11 8.01
CA PRO A 5 16.50 -13.89 7.50
C PRO A 5 16.25 -15.20 8.24
N ASP A 6 17.30 -15.85 8.74
CA ASP A 6 17.18 -17.11 9.47
C ASP A 6 16.44 -16.93 10.79
N ASP A 7 16.72 -15.84 11.52
CA ASP A 7 16.00 -15.50 12.76
C ASP A 7 14.53 -15.17 12.46
N LEU A 8 14.26 -14.52 11.35
CA LEU A 8 12.91 -14.22 10.90
C LEU A 8 12.14 -15.51 10.54
N ALA A 9 12.79 -16.45 9.85
CA ALA A 9 12.20 -17.74 9.53
C ALA A 9 11.84 -18.53 10.80
N LEU A 10 12.73 -18.57 11.79
CA LEU A 10 12.46 -19.17 13.10
C LEU A 10 11.27 -18.50 13.80
N LYS A 11 11.13 -17.17 13.69
CA LYS A 11 10.01 -16.44 14.29
C LYS A 11 8.69 -16.74 13.58
N VAL A 12 8.70 -16.87 12.28
CA VAL A 12 7.51 -17.29 11.50
C VAL A 12 7.08 -18.69 11.94
N GLU A 13 8.03 -19.63 12.06
CA GLU A 13 7.73 -20.99 12.50
C GLU A 13 7.20 -21.02 13.96
N GLU A 14 7.79 -20.25 14.88
CA GLU A 14 7.28 -20.10 16.24
C GLU A 14 5.82 -19.63 16.25
N LEU A 15 5.48 -18.61 15.46
CA LEU A 15 4.12 -18.10 15.35
C LEU A 15 3.16 -19.15 14.74
N ARG A 16 3.60 -19.94 13.76
CA ARG A 16 2.82 -21.05 13.21
C ARG A 16 2.49 -22.09 14.27
N GLN A 17 3.48 -22.48 15.07
CA GLN A 17 3.29 -23.44 16.16
C GLN A 17 2.36 -22.90 17.25
N LEU A 18 2.55 -21.66 17.70
CA LEU A 18 1.70 -21.02 18.71
C LEU A 18 0.25 -20.89 18.27
N THR A 19 0.02 -20.56 17.01
CA THR A 19 -1.32 -20.42 16.43
C THR A 19 -1.90 -21.73 15.90
N LYS A 20 -1.11 -22.82 15.92
CA LYS A 20 -1.46 -24.11 15.32
C LYS A 20 -1.86 -23.97 13.85
N ASN A 21 -1.17 -23.14 13.11
CA ASN A 21 -1.45 -22.81 11.71
C ASN A 21 -2.89 -22.31 11.46
N LYS A 22 -3.54 -21.67 12.43
CA LYS A 22 -4.92 -21.20 12.29
C LYS A 22 -5.06 -19.75 11.84
N VAL A 23 -3.96 -18.99 11.81
CA VAL A 23 -3.95 -17.60 11.38
C VAL A 23 -2.86 -17.38 10.34
N PRO A 24 -3.09 -16.54 9.33
CA PRO A 24 -2.07 -16.20 8.36
C PRO A 24 -0.97 -15.35 9.02
N ILE A 25 0.27 -15.55 8.56
CA ILE A 25 1.43 -14.77 8.98
C ILE A 25 1.82 -13.86 7.84
N GLN A 26 1.86 -12.58 8.12
CA GLN A 26 2.20 -11.54 7.16
C GLN A 26 3.49 -10.85 7.56
N LEU A 27 4.41 -10.68 6.60
CA LEU A 27 5.62 -9.88 6.75
C LEU A 27 5.42 -8.52 6.09
N LYS A 28 5.67 -7.42 6.82
CA LYS A 28 5.63 -6.08 6.27
C LYS A 28 7.04 -5.60 5.91
N LEU A 29 7.19 -5.13 4.66
CA LEU A 29 8.41 -4.58 4.10
C LEU A 29 8.18 -3.15 3.62
N GLY A 30 9.15 -2.26 3.86
CA GLY A 30 9.24 -0.98 3.17
C GLY A 30 9.87 -1.18 1.79
N ALA A 31 9.37 -0.46 0.78
CA ALA A 31 9.86 -0.58 -0.58
C ALA A 31 11.22 0.13 -0.75
N SER A 32 12.30 -0.59 -0.50
CA SER A 32 13.68 -0.12 -0.66
C SER A 32 14.41 -0.96 -1.71
N LYS A 33 15.06 -2.05 -1.33
CA LYS A 33 15.66 -3.04 -2.23
C LYS A 33 14.66 -4.17 -2.50
N VAL A 34 13.52 -3.82 -3.06
CA VAL A 34 12.31 -4.66 -3.11
C VAL A 34 12.57 -6.05 -3.63
N TYR A 35 13.29 -6.18 -4.74
CA TYR A 35 13.56 -7.49 -5.35
C TYR A 35 14.28 -8.44 -4.40
N ASP A 36 15.34 -7.96 -3.76
CA ASP A 36 16.13 -8.80 -2.84
C ASP A 36 15.40 -9.04 -1.52
N ASP A 37 14.77 -8.00 -0.97
CA ASP A 37 14.04 -8.06 0.30
C ASP A 37 12.85 -9.03 0.21
N VAL A 38 12.09 -9.00 -0.89
CA VAL A 38 10.96 -9.92 -1.12
C VAL A 38 11.44 -11.36 -1.30
N ARG A 39 12.55 -11.59 -2.01
CA ARG A 39 13.14 -12.94 -2.15
C ARG A 39 13.61 -13.50 -0.81
N MET A 40 14.20 -12.66 0.04
CA MET A 40 14.60 -13.08 1.38
C MET A 40 13.38 -13.36 2.26
N ALA A 41 12.37 -12.49 2.23
CA ALA A 41 11.13 -12.68 2.97
C ALA A 41 10.38 -13.95 2.52
N ALA A 42 10.34 -14.23 1.22
CA ALA A 42 9.70 -15.43 0.69
C ALA A 42 10.33 -16.74 1.19
N LYS A 43 11.64 -16.75 1.50
CA LYS A 43 12.32 -17.91 2.10
C LYS A 43 11.88 -18.18 3.54
N CYS A 44 11.31 -17.19 4.22
CA CYS A 44 10.75 -17.36 5.57
C CYS A 44 9.33 -17.96 5.55
N ASP A 45 8.80 -18.25 4.36
CA ASP A 45 7.50 -18.90 4.12
C ASP A 45 6.31 -18.21 4.82
N PRO A 46 6.11 -16.88 4.65
CA PRO A 46 4.91 -16.21 5.12
C PRO A 46 3.72 -16.54 4.21
N ASP A 47 2.49 -16.30 4.70
CA ASP A 47 1.28 -16.40 3.88
C ASP A 47 1.08 -15.15 3.02
N ALA A 48 1.59 -14.01 3.45
CA ALA A 48 1.54 -12.76 2.70
C ALA A 48 2.76 -11.87 2.95
N ILE A 49 3.12 -11.10 1.93
CA ILE A 49 4.08 -9.99 2.04
C ILE A 49 3.32 -8.70 1.82
N PHE A 50 3.36 -7.82 2.82
CA PHE A 50 2.79 -6.48 2.76
C PHE A 50 3.89 -5.50 2.37
N LEU A 51 3.81 -4.95 1.18
CA LEU A 51 4.77 -4.00 0.63
C LEU A 51 4.23 -2.57 0.75
N ASP A 52 4.96 -1.72 1.46
CA ASP A 52 4.61 -0.31 1.67
C ASP A 52 5.58 0.59 0.90
N SER A 53 5.08 1.30 -0.11
CA SER A 53 5.91 2.13 -1.01
C SER A 53 6.29 3.48 -0.39
N MET A 54 7.11 4.26 -1.11
CA MET A 54 7.54 5.59 -0.64
C MET A 54 6.38 6.57 -0.43
N GLU A 55 5.23 6.37 -1.07
CA GLU A 55 4.03 7.16 -0.87
C GLU A 55 3.29 6.80 0.43
N GLY A 56 3.62 5.64 1.03
CA GLY A 56 3.17 5.24 2.36
C GLY A 56 4.08 5.82 3.43
N SER A 57 3.52 6.11 4.59
CA SER A 57 4.30 6.64 5.72
C SER A 57 3.51 6.54 7.02
N THR A 58 4.19 6.82 8.11
CA THR A 58 3.57 6.98 9.43
C THR A 58 3.90 8.36 9.99
N ALA A 59 2.92 8.98 10.64
CA ALA A 59 3.12 10.26 11.32
C ALA A 59 4.20 10.23 12.43
N ALA A 60 4.55 9.04 12.92
CA ALA A 60 5.62 8.86 13.92
C ALA A 60 7.02 8.73 13.31
N GLY A 61 7.12 8.58 11.99
CA GLY A 61 8.42 8.47 11.30
C GLY A 61 9.17 9.80 11.27
N PRO A 62 10.52 9.78 11.36
CA PRO A 62 11.31 11.00 11.14
C PRO A 62 11.06 11.56 9.75
N HIS A 63 10.81 12.87 9.66
CA HIS A 63 10.52 13.54 8.39
C HIS A 63 11.61 13.31 7.33
N ILE A 64 12.89 13.33 7.74
CA ILE A 64 14.01 13.08 6.82
C ILE A 64 13.95 11.69 6.18
N ALA A 65 13.51 10.67 6.92
CA ALA A 65 13.34 9.32 6.39
C ALA A 65 12.12 9.26 5.46
N ALA A 66 10.96 9.80 5.89
CA ALA A 66 9.75 9.82 5.09
C ALA A 66 9.94 10.53 3.73
N ALA A 67 10.77 11.58 3.69
CA ALA A 67 11.03 12.36 2.49
C ALA A 67 12.10 11.76 1.56
N ASN A 68 12.94 10.84 2.03
CA ASN A 68 14.15 10.44 1.29
C ASN A 68 14.39 8.92 1.22
N THR A 69 13.46 8.10 1.66
CA THR A 69 13.61 6.63 1.61
C THR A 69 12.48 5.97 0.82
N GLY A 70 12.77 4.80 0.26
CA GLY A 70 11.82 4.04 -0.53
C GLY A 70 11.86 4.37 -2.02
N ILE A 71 11.08 3.60 -2.79
CA ILE A 71 10.88 3.77 -4.23
C ILE A 71 9.39 3.91 -4.56
N PRO A 72 9.05 4.51 -5.72
CA PRO A 72 7.65 4.66 -6.16
C PRO A 72 6.90 3.33 -6.25
N GLY A 73 5.62 3.37 -5.86
CA GLY A 73 4.76 2.18 -5.78
C GLY A 73 4.65 1.40 -7.07
N ILE A 74 4.60 2.07 -8.23
CA ILE A 74 4.54 1.43 -9.54
C ILE A 74 5.79 0.59 -9.85
N ALA A 75 6.96 1.00 -9.39
CA ALA A 75 8.19 0.23 -9.48
C ALA A 75 8.20 -0.89 -8.42
N ALA A 76 7.80 -0.57 -7.20
CA ALA A 76 7.84 -1.50 -6.07
C ALA A 76 6.99 -2.75 -6.30
N VAL A 77 5.75 -2.58 -6.79
CA VAL A 77 4.85 -3.72 -7.07
C VAL A 77 5.44 -4.63 -8.13
N ARG A 78 5.96 -4.07 -9.22
CA ARG A 78 6.55 -4.87 -10.32
C ARG A 78 7.78 -5.65 -9.85
N GLU A 79 8.68 -5.00 -9.10
CA GLU A 79 9.87 -5.67 -8.57
C GLU A 79 9.51 -6.78 -7.56
N ALA A 80 8.48 -6.55 -6.72
CA ALA A 80 8.01 -7.55 -5.77
C ALA A 80 7.38 -8.77 -6.48
N ARG A 81 6.52 -8.54 -7.48
CA ARG A 81 5.93 -9.64 -8.26
C ARG A 81 7.01 -10.42 -8.97
N ARG A 82 7.94 -9.77 -9.66
CA ARG A 82 9.07 -10.42 -10.30
C ARG A 82 9.88 -11.26 -9.32
N ALA A 83 10.12 -10.75 -8.12
CA ALA A 83 10.85 -11.48 -7.09
C ALA A 83 10.13 -12.77 -6.66
N LEU A 84 8.80 -12.73 -6.51
CA LEU A 84 7.99 -13.90 -6.19
C LEU A 84 7.94 -14.90 -7.36
N ASP A 85 7.86 -14.42 -8.60
CA ASP A 85 7.90 -15.25 -9.80
C ASP A 85 9.24 -16.02 -9.89
N ASP A 86 10.36 -15.30 -9.72
CA ASP A 86 11.71 -15.85 -9.83
C ASP A 86 12.04 -16.90 -8.75
N VAL A 87 11.38 -16.83 -7.58
CA VAL A 87 11.52 -17.87 -6.53
C VAL A 87 10.41 -18.93 -6.56
N GLY A 88 9.50 -18.85 -7.54
CA GLY A 88 8.41 -19.81 -7.72
C GLY A 88 7.34 -19.75 -6.63
N LYS A 89 7.15 -18.59 -5.99
CA LYS A 89 6.21 -18.37 -4.88
C LYS A 89 4.99 -17.52 -5.25
N SER A 90 4.88 -17.09 -6.50
CA SER A 90 3.66 -16.45 -7.01
C SER A 90 2.47 -17.40 -6.92
N GLY A 91 1.37 -16.93 -6.34
CA GLY A 91 0.17 -17.75 -6.07
C GLY A 91 0.22 -18.54 -4.76
N GLU A 92 1.39 -18.70 -4.12
CA GLU A 92 1.51 -19.29 -2.77
C GLU A 92 1.55 -18.15 -1.71
N ILE A 93 2.32 -17.09 -1.96
CA ILE A 93 2.45 -15.93 -1.09
C ILE A 93 1.67 -14.76 -1.69
N SER A 94 0.68 -14.26 -0.96
CA SER A 94 -0.09 -13.09 -1.40
C SER A 94 0.73 -11.81 -1.30
N LEU A 95 0.76 -11.02 -2.36
CA LEU A 95 1.36 -9.68 -2.37
C LEU A 95 0.31 -8.61 -2.04
N VAL A 96 0.39 -8.06 -0.85
CA VAL A 96 -0.46 -6.92 -0.42
C VAL A 96 0.30 -5.63 -0.65
N PHE A 97 -0.27 -4.72 -1.42
CA PHE A 97 0.36 -3.45 -1.73
C PHE A 97 -0.29 -2.28 -0.98
N ALA A 98 0.52 -1.38 -0.46
CA ALA A 98 0.13 -0.12 0.17
C ALA A 98 1.02 1.04 -0.29
N GLY A 99 0.47 2.23 -0.19
CA GLY A 99 1.15 3.50 -0.48
C GLY A 99 0.52 4.23 -1.66
N GLY A 100 0.07 5.45 -1.42
CA GLY A 100 -0.46 6.34 -2.46
C GLY A 100 -1.83 5.97 -3.04
N ILE A 101 -2.51 4.97 -2.55
CA ILE A 101 -3.83 4.53 -3.05
C ILE A 101 -4.91 5.53 -2.61
N ARG A 102 -5.60 6.14 -3.56
CA ARG A 102 -6.58 7.22 -3.34
C ARG A 102 -7.97 6.89 -3.88
N ASP A 103 -8.03 6.12 -4.97
CA ASP A 103 -9.24 5.81 -5.70
C ASP A 103 -9.18 4.41 -6.36
N GLY A 104 -10.25 4.03 -7.05
CA GLY A 104 -10.33 2.73 -7.71
C GLY A 104 -9.40 2.60 -8.92
N ALA A 105 -8.94 3.70 -9.51
CA ALA A 105 -7.97 3.66 -10.60
C ALA A 105 -6.57 3.30 -10.09
N ASP A 106 -6.17 3.85 -8.94
CA ASP A 106 -4.93 3.45 -8.27
C ASP A 106 -4.97 1.95 -7.87
N MET A 107 -6.14 1.47 -7.37
CA MET A 107 -6.33 0.04 -7.08
C MET A 107 -6.17 -0.81 -8.34
N ALA A 108 -6.84 -0.46 -9.44
CA ALA A 108 -6.79 -1.22 -10.69
C ALA A 108 -5.36 -1.29 -11.25
N LYS A 109 -4.61 -0.19 -11.22
CA LYS A 109 -3.21 -0.14 -11.65
C LYS A 109 -2.32 -1.05 -10.79
N ALA A 110 -2.48 -1.00 -9.46
CA ALA A 110 -1.67 -1.83 -8.56
C ALA A 110 -1.97 -3.33 -8.75
N LEU A 111 -3.25 -3.71 -8.93
CA LEU A 111 -3.64 -5.08 -9.26
C LEU A 111 -3.05 -5.52 -10.62
N ALA A 112 -3.18 -4.69 -11.65
CA ALA A 112 -2.61 -4.96 -12.96
C ALA A 112 -1.09 -5.12 -12.93
N LEU A 113 -0.39 -4.39 -12.06
CA LEU A 113 1.06 -4.51 -11.87
C LEU A 113 1.47 -5.72 -11.05
N GLY A 114 0.52 -6.47 -10.49
CA GLY A 114 0.76 -7.75 -9.85
C GLY A 114 0.49 -7.84 -8.35
N ALA A 115 -0.17 -6.85 -7.73
CA ALA A 115 -0.66 -6.99 -6.37
C ALA A 115 -1.85 -7.96 -6.32
N ASP A 116 -1.95 -8.77 -5.25
CA ASP A 116 -3.09 -9.64 -5.00
C ASP A 116 -4.15 -8.95 -4.13
N ALA A 117 -3.72 -8.00 -3.30
CA ALA A 117 -4.61 -7.21 -2.45
C ALA A 117 -4.07 -5.79 -2.26
N ILE A 118 -4.97 -4.87 -1.94
CA ILE A 118 -4.66 -3.45 -1.77
C ILE A 118 -4.98 -3.03 -0.33
N ALA A 119 -4.05 -2.33 0.29
CA ALA A 119 -4.24 -1.69 1.58
C ALA A 119 -4.26 -0.17 1.42
N ILE A 120 -5.18 0.49 2.09
CA ILE A 120 -5.31 1.95 2.12
C ILE A 120 -4.98 2.49 3.52
N GLY A 121 -4.35 3.65 3.57
CA GLY A 121 -4.07 4.37 4.81
C GLY A 121 -4.79 5.71 4.84
N THR A 122 -4.16 6.74 4.32
CA THR A 122 -4.64 8.14 4.39
C THR A 122 -6.04 8.32 3.83
N ALA A 123 -6.39 7.69 2.71
CA ALA A 123 -7.74 7.78 2.14
C ALA A 123 -8.81 7.29 3.12
N GLY A 124 -8.55 6.16 3.80
CA GLY A 124 -9.45 5.65 4.85
C GLY A 124 -9.56 6.59 6.06
N LEU A 125 -8.42 7.16 6.50
CA LEU A 125 -8.43 8.15 7.60
C LEU A 125 -9.19 9.42 7.23
N VAL A 126 -9.06 9.90 6.00
CA VAL A 126 -9.82 11.07 5.49
C VAL A 126 -11.32 10.76 5.49
N ALA A 127 -11.71 9.55 5.07
CA ALA A 127 -13.11 9.12 5.17
C ALA A 127 -13.63 9.07 6.61
N LEU A 128 -12.77 8.75 7.58
CA LEU A 128 -13.10 8.84 9.02
C LEU A 128 -13.17 10.29 9.54
N ASN A 129 -13.04 11.30 8.69
CA ASN A 129 -12.94 12.71 9.07
C ASN A 129 -11.62 13.08 9.80
N CYS A 130 -10.53 12.39 9.53
CA CYS A 130 -9.22 12.74 10.10
C CYS A 130 -8.83 14.20 9.82
N ASN A 131 -9.22 14.71 8.64
CA ASN A 131 -8.99 16.08 8.22
C ASN A 131 -10.20 17.02 8.50
N LYS A 132 -11.12 16.60 9.38
CA LYS A 132 -12.29 17.41 9.75
C LYS A 132 -11.83 18.77 10.23
N ASP A 133 -12.45 19.79 9.67
CA ASP A 133 -12.35 21.14 10.22
C ASP A 133 -13.03 21.18 11.60
N ILE A 134 -12.26 21.58 12.59
CA ILE A 134 -12.74 21.86 13.94
C ILE A 134 -12.55 23.36 14.19
N PRO A 135 -13.24 23.94 15.19
CA PRO A 135 -13.02 25.34 15.50
C PRO A 135 -11.52 25.67 15.56
N GLU A 136 -11.08 26.64 14.76
CA GLU A 136 -9.67 26.99 14.53
C GLU A 136 -8.90 27.18 15.85
N ALA A 137 -9.56 27.80 16.84
CA ALA A 137 -8.98 27.98 18.16
C ALA A 137 -8.63 26.66 18.87
N ASP A 138 -9.41 25.62 18.68
CA ASP A 138 -9.13 24.31 19.28
C ASP A 138 -7.99 23.61 18.54
N TYR A 139 -7.99 23.68 17.19
CA TYR A 139 -6.99 22.99 16.37
C TYR A 139 -5.61 23.62 16.53
N GLU A 140 -5.49 24.92 16.33
CA GLU A 140 -4.23 25.64 16.49
C GLU A 140 -3.74 25.61 17.94
N LYS A 141 -4.65 25.78 18.91
CA LYS A 141 -4.33 25.74 20.32
C LYS A 141 -3.79 24.37 20.77
N GLU A 142 -4.41 23.30 20.30
CA GLU A 142 -4.07 21.95 20.74
C GLU A 142 -2.89 21.37 19.95
N MET A 143 -2.76 21.68 18.67
CA MET A 143 -1.84 21.03 17.73
C MET A 143 -0.77 21.97 17.17
N GLY A 144 -0.96 23.26 17.20
CA GLY A 144 -0.02 24.23 16.65
C GLY A 144 0.08 24.22 15.11
N VAL A 145 -0.89 23.62 14.44
CA VAL A 145 -0.95 23.48 12.97
C VAL A 145 -2.39 23.57 12.51
N GLU A 146 -2.59 23.87 11.23
CA GLU A 146 -3.91 23.91 10.61
C GLU A 146 -4.53 22.51 10.47
N ALA A 147 -5.85 22.45 10.29
CA ALA A 147 -6.58 21.21 10.02
C ALA A 147 -6.02 20.53 8.76
N GLY A 148 -5.85 19.21 8.83
CA GLY A 148 -5.30 18.41 7.73
C GLY A 148 -3.77 18.31 7.69
N TYR A 149 -3.06 19.12 8.47
CA TYR A 149 -1.58 19.14 8.53
C TYR A 149 -0.99 18.56 9.82
N CYS A 150 -1.81 17.93 10.66
CA CYS A 150 -1.32 17.44 11.95
C CYS A 150 -0.57 16.10 11.83
N TYR A 151 0.37 15.88 12.77
CA TYR A 151 1.23 14.69 12.84
C TYR A 151 1.09 13.97 14.19
N HIS A 152 -0.05 14.13 14.88
CA HIS A 152 -0.21 13.71 16.28
C HIS A 152 -0.88 12.36 16.49
N CYS A 153 -1.00 11.52 15.44
CA CYS A 153 -1.64 10.19 15.55
C CYS A 153 -0.98 9.29 16.63
N HIS A 154 0.32 9.44 16.87
CA HIS A 154 1.09 8.64 17.84
C HIS A 154 1.11 9.24 19.25
N THR A 155 0.59 10.44 19.45
CA THR A 155 0.70 11.17 20.74
C THR A 155 -0.48 10.97 21.68
N GLY A 156 -1.56 10.35 21.20
CA GLY A 156 -2.83 10.26 21.93
C GLY A 156 -3.66 11.56 21.93
N ARG A 157 -3.15 12.62 21.30
CA ARG A 157 -3.78 13.96 21.26
C ARG A 157 -4.50 14.26 19.94
N CYS A 158 -5.07 13.23 19.30
CA CYS A 158 -5.77 13.40 18.03
C CYS A 158 -6.97 14.36 18.18
N PRO A 159 -6.97 15.54 17.53
CA PRO A 159 -7.99 16.56 17.75
C PRO A 159 -9.37 16.16 17.23
N VAL A 160 -9.42 15.23 16.27
CA VAL A 160 -10.67 14.74 15.65
C VAL A 160 -11.20 13.43 16.24
N GLY A 161 -10.53 12.90 17.27
CA GLY A 161 -11.01 11.72 17.99
C GLY A 161 -10.68 10.35 17.37
N VAL A 162 -9.96 10.31 16.24
CA VAL A 162 -9.67 9.05 15.51
C VAL A 162 -8.57 8.22 16.21
N ALA A 163 -7.46 8.88 16.60
CA ALA A 163 -6.28 8.20 17.14
C ALA A 163 -5.99 8.66 18.58
N THR A 164 -6.98 8.50 19.49
CA THR A 164 -6.85 8.89 20.89
C THR A 164 -7.73 8.01 21.78
N GLN A 165 -7.36 7.90 23.06
CA GLN A 165 -8.18 7.30 24.13
C GLN A 165 -8.74 8.35 25.10
N ASP A 166 -8.40 9.63 24.92
CA ASP A 166 -8.96 10.72 25.72
C ASP A 166 -10.47 10.80 25.51
N PRO A 167 -11.30 10.73 26.59
CA PRO A 167 -12.77 10.70 26.45
C PRO A 167 -13.36 11.94 25.77
N VAL A 168 -12.77 13.12 25.99
CA VAL A 168 -13.23 14.39 25.41
C VAL A 168 -12.92 14.42 23.92
N LEU A 169 -11.68 14.06 23.54
CA LEU A 169 -11.29 14.02 22.13
C LEU A 169 -12.04 12.93 21.37
N ARG A 170 -12.19 11.74 21.96
CA ARG A 170 -12.96 10.64 21.35
C ARG A 170 -14.40 11.00 21.04
N SER A 171 -15.04 11.81 21.89
CA SER A 171 -16.44 12.22 21.69
C SER A 171 -16.67 13.08 20.44
N ARG A 172 -15.58 13.58 19.82
CA ARG A 172 -15.65 14.35 18.55
C ARG A 172 -15.87 13.47 17.33
N LEU A 173 -15.61 12.17 17.44
CA LEU A 173 -15.88 11.19 16.38
C LEU A 173 -17.23 10.53 16.60
N ASP A 174 -18.15 10.67 15.63
CA ASP A 174 -19.33 9.83 15.55
C ASP A 174 -19.00 8.55 14.79
N PRO A 175 -18.95 7.38 15.48
CA PRO A 175 -18.57 6.12 14.84
C PRO A 175 -19.54 5.66 13.75
N THR A 176 -20.84 5.97 13.89
CA THR A 176 -21.86 5.56 12.92
C THR A 176 -21.71 6.33 11.62
N GLU A 177 -21.65 7.66 11.70
CA GLU A 177 -21.43 8.51 10.54
C GLU A 177 -20.07 8.22 9.88
N ALA A 178 -19.02 7.99 10.68
CA ALA A 178 -17.70 7.64 10.18
C ALA A 178 -17.70 6.28 9.44
N ALA A 179 -18.42 5.28 9.96
CA ALA A 179 -18.56 3.98 9.31
C ALA A 179 -19.26 4.10 7.95
N ASP A 180 -20.33 4.87 7.85
CA ASP A 180 -21.03 5.12 6.59
C ASP A 180 -20.12 5.77 5.53
N ARG A 181 -19.30 6.75 5.95
CA ARG A 181 -18.34 7.39 5.04
C ARG A 181 -17.27 6.41 4.55
N VAL A 182 -16.72 5.59 5.43
CA VAL A 182 -15.72 4.57 5.04
C VAL A 182 -16.35 3.53 4.12
N TYR A 183 -17.58 3.08 4.42
CA TYR A 183 -18.32 2.18 3.56
C TYR A 183 -18.52 2.77 2.16
N ASN A 184 -18.94 4.02 2.07
CA ASN A 184 -19.12 4.70 0.79
C ASN A 184 -17.80 4.83 0.01
N LEU A 185 -16.69 5.19 0.67
CA LEU A 185 -15.37 5.24 0.05
C LEU A 185 -14.97 3.87 -0.53
N LEU A 186 -15.00 2.82 0.29
CA LEU A 186 -14.57 1.49 -0.13
C LEU A 186 -15.46 0.92 -1.24
N SER A 187 -16.77 1.14 -1.14
CA SER A 187 -17.73 0.70 -2.15
C SER A 187 -17.49 1.42 -3.49
N THR A 188 -17.25 2.74 -3.45
CA THR A 188 -16.95 3.54 -4.64
C THR A 188 -15.64 3.11 -5.28
N MET A 189 -14.56 3.02 -4.51
CA MET A 189 -13.25 2.56 -5.01
C MET A 189 -13.35 1.16 -5.65
N THR A 190 -14.09 0.26 -5.02
CA THR A 190 -14.30 -1.09 -5.57
C THR A 190 -15.07 -1.04 -6.88
N LEU A 191 -16.13 -0.23 -6.95
CA LEU A 191 -16.93 -0.06 -8.17
C LEU A 191 -16.09 0.54 -9.31
N GLU A 192 -15.30 1.57 -9.04
CA GLU A 192 -14.39 2.18 -10.02
C GLU A 192 -13.39 1.16 -10.56
N CYS A 193 -12.76 0.37 -9.67
CA CYS A 193 -11.84 -0.70 -10.07
C CYS A 193 -12.54 -1.74 -10.97
N GLN A 194 -13.77 -2.15 -10.62
CA GLN A 194 -14.57 -3.06 -11.43
C GLN A 194 -14.94 -2.46 -12.80
N MET A 195 -15.23 -1.16 -12.86
CA MET A 195 -15.52 -0.47 -14.12
C MET A 195 -14.31 -0.48 -15.04
N LEU A 196 -13.11 -0.21 -14.51
CA LEU A 196 -11.86 -0.27 -15.27
C LEU A 196 -11.56 -1.70 -15.76
N ALA A 197 -11.73 -2.71 -14.90
CA ALA A 197 -11.57 -4.10 -15.32
C ALA A 197 -12.51 -4.46 -16.49
N ARG A 198 -13.78 -4.04 -16.41
CA ARG A 198 -14.75 -4.23 -17.53
C ARG A 198 -14.34 -3.48 -18.78
N ALA A 199 -13.79 -2.27 -18.67
CA ALA A 199 -13.29 -1.51 -19.81
C ALA A 199 -12.12 -2.24 -20.52
N CYS A 200 -11.32 -2.99 -19.76
CA CYS A 200 -10.28 -3.89 -20.29
C CYS A 200 -10.82 -5.26 -20.74
N GLY A 201 -12.15 -5.46 -20.76
CA GLY A 201 -12.77 -6.74 -21.15
C GLY A 201 -12.68 -7.84 -20.09
N LYS A 202 -12.34 -7.51 -18.83
CA LYS A 202 -12.22 -8.46 -17.73
C LYS A 202 -13.50 -8.52 -16.90
N THR A 203 -13.83 -9.70 -16.39
CA THR A 203 -15.00 -9.93 -15.50
C THR A 203 -14.62 -9.99 -14.02
N ASN A 204 -13.31 -10.05 -13.72
CA ASN A 204 -12.75 -10.09 -12.38
C ASN A 204 -11.59 -9.09 -12.28
N ILE A 205 -11.55 -8.31 -11.22
CA ILE A 205 -10.48 -7.34 -10.95
C ILE A 205 -9.09 -8.01 -10.81
N HIS A 206 -9.05 -9.25 -10.32
CA HIS A 206 -7.81 -10.06 -10.23
C HIS A 206 -7.35 -10.64 -11.58
N SER A 207 -8.10 -10.40 -12.65
CA SER A 207 -7.69 -10.73 -14.02
C SER A 207 -7.03 -9.55 -14.73
N LEU A 208 -6.91 -8.40 -14.06
CA LEU A 208 -6.11 -7.28 -14.54
C LEU A 208 -4.63 -7.67 -14.60
N GLU A 209 -3.95 -7.30 -15.67
CA GLU A 209 -2.58 -7.69 -15.96
C GLU A 209 -1.80 -6.53 -16.58
N PRO A 210 -0.45 -6.57 -16.62
CA PRO A 210 0.36 -5.46 -17.16
C PRO A 210 0.00 -5.08 -18.59
N GLU A 211 -0.51 -6.02 -19.38
CA GLU A 211 -0.97 -5.82 -20.76
C GLU A 211 -2.19 -4.91 -20.87
N ASP A 212 -2.94 -4.72 -19.77
CA ASP A 212 -4.06 -3.77 -19.70
C ASP A 212 -3.57 -2.32 -19.47
N LEU A 213 -2.27 -2.10 -19.32
CA LEU A 213 -1.65 -0.82 -19.01
C LEU A 213 -0.79 -0.31 -20.16
N ALA A 214 -0.74 1.02 -20.31
CA ALA A 214 0.24 1.71 -21.15
C ALA A 214 0.85 2.87 -20.35
N ALA A 215 2.17 2.99 -20.39
CA ALA A 215 2.89 4.08 -19.74
C ALA A 215 2.80 5.36 -20.58
N LEU A 216 2.55 6.51 -19.96
CA LEU A 216 2.48 7.79 -20.65
C LEU A 216 3.85 8.50 -20.75
N THR A 217 4.83 8.07 -19.99
CA THR A 217 6.20 8.60 -19.99
C THR A 217 7.22 7.47 -20.00
N MET A 218 8.44 7.79 -20.43
CA MET A 218 9.55 6.81 -20.43
C MET A 218 9.89 6.35 -19.02
N GLU A 219 9.82 7.25 -18.05
CA GLU A 219 10.09 6.94 -16.64
C GLU A 219 9.05 5.96 -16.10
N SER A 220 7.76 6.19 -16.36
CA SER A 220 6.70 5.26 -15.93
C SER A 220 6.80 3.92 -16.65
N SER A 221 7.18 3.88 -17.93
CA SER A 221 7.45 2.63 -18.64
C SER A 221 8.63 1.87 -18.00
N ALA A 222 9.71 2.57 -17.69
CA ALA A 222 10.88 1.96 -17.05
C ALA A 222 10.59 1.41 -15.66
N MET A 223 9.78 2.11 -14.86
CA MET A 223 9.38 1.69 -13.51
C MET A 223 8.38 0.54 -13.52
N ALA A 224 7.29 0.70 -14.27
CA ALA A 224 6.18 -0.25 -14.29
C ALA A 224 6.44 -1.48 -15.17
N LYS A 225 7.46 -1.44 -16.06
CA LYS A 225 7.74 -2.48 -17.07
C LYS A 225 6.53 -2.78 -17.95
N VAL A 226 5.87 -1.72 -18.41
CA VAL A 226 4.76 -1.78 -19.37
C VAL A 226 5.09 -0.94 -20.60
N PRO A 227 4.50 -1.24 -21.78
CA PRO A 227 4.82 -0.52 -23.00
C PRO A 227 4.54 0.97 -22.92
N LEU A 228 5.39 1.77 -23.55
CA LEU A 228 5.14 3.20 -23.76
C LEU A 228 3.96 3.37 -24.72
N ALA A 229 3.00 4.20 -24.35
CA ALA A 229 1.76 4.41 -25.11
C ALA A 229 2.04 4.78 -26.57
N GLY A 230 1.36 4.07 -27.49
CA GLY A 230 1.53 4.25 -28.92
C GLY A 230 2.77 3.56 -29.52
N THR A 231 3.46 2.74 -28.75
CA THR A 231 4.63 1.95 -29.18
C THR A 231 4.59 0.55 -28.59
N ASP A 232 5.45 -0.34 -29.10
CA ASP A 232 5.70 -1.67 -28.49
C ASP A 232 6.92 -1.66 -27.58
N LEU A 233 7.51 -0.47 -27.33
CA LEU A 233 8.73 -0.32 -26.55
C LEU A 233 8.43 -0.36 -25.04
N THR A 234 9.05 -1.31 -24.33
CA THR A 234 9.09 -1.33 -22.86
C THR A 234 10.48 -0.92 -22.40
N VAL A 235 10.60 0.26 -21.80
CA VAL A 235 11.89 0.84 -21.42
C VAL A 235 12.62 -0.05 -20.39
N GLY A 236 13.85 -0.43 -20.71
CA GLY A 236 14.71 -1.27 -19.85
C GLY A 236 14.32 -2.74 -19.76
N VAL A 237 13.42 -3.21 -20.64
CA VAL A 237 13.11 -4.65 -20.84
C VAL A 237 13.60 -5.09 -22.22
N ASP A 238 13.30 -4.30 -23.24
CA ASP A 238 13.73 -4.62 -24.60
C ASP A 238 15.24 -4.43 -24.74
N ASN A 239 15.92 -5.50 -25.09
CA ASN A 239 17.34 -5.42 -25.38
C ASN A 239 17.56 -4.60 -26.65
N TYR A 240 18.43 -3.60 -26.58
CA TYR A 240 18.87 -2.75 -27.71
C TYR A 240 19.59 -3.53 -28.84
N HIS A 241 19.48 -4.86 -28.88
CA HIS A 241 20.16 -5.71 -29.86
C HIS A 241 19.33 -6.00 -31.13
N SER A 242 18.18 -5.35 -31.29
CA SER A 242 17.30 -5.48 -32.47
C SER A 242 17.01 -4.16 -33.19
N LEU A 243 17.88 -3.18 -33.09
CA LEU A 243 17.90 -1.99 -33.96
C LEU A 243 18.98 -2.10 -35.00
#